data_3160384605b5fc35db0a8d939b2d99cb
#
_entry.id   3160384605b5fc35db0a8d939b2d99cb
#
_cell.length_a   1.000
_cell.length_b   1.000
_cell.length_c   1.000
_cell.angle_alpha   90.00
_cell.angle_beta   90.00
_cell.angle_gamma   90.00
#
_symmetry.space_group_name_H-M   'P 1'
#
loop_
_entity.id
_entity.type
_entity.pdbx_description
1 polymer ?
#
loop_
_entity_poly.entity_id
_entity_poly.type
_entity_poly.pdbx_seq_one_letter_code
_entity_poly.pdbx_strand_id
1 'polypeptide(L)'
;MKAVSFEGKHKMSVANHPTPKLKSPTDAILRVTTTGICGSDLHTYDGRTPLEKGTVVGHEIMGVIEQVGEAVQSIKKGDRVVLPFNISCGFCFNCHRGHTEACLTMNPEAPHAAYGYAGMGPYQGGQAEFVLVPYADFNCLKLPGKPGDEWEDDFLLLSDVFPTGYHAAELACVAPGKTVAIFGAGPVGLLAAYSSLLKGASEVYVVDSIPERLEKVKEIGATPVDFSQGDPVEQIFALRKKIKGIQQAHRPGEEKAEGVDCAIDAVGYQARDNDDPDREKATQVLENVVKVVNATGSVGIIGVYIAPDPGAKGEDAKKGVYPFPIADFFDKGLTMGSGQAPVKKYNEYLRDLIVTGKAKPSKIVSHRIEIDDAPYAYKKFDQRIDGYTKVLIKFTEKRAA
;
A
#
# COMPACT_ATOMS: atom_id res chain seq x y z
N MET A 1 22.02 17.10 0.00
CA MET A 1 21.49 15.93 -0.70
C MET A 1 20.32 16.30 -1.59
N LYS A 2 20.16 15.67 -2.76
CA LYS A 2 18.95 15.81 -3.58
C LYS A 2 17.77 15.10 -2.92
N ALA A 3 16.57 15.70 -2.98
CA ALA A 3 15.33 15.10 -2.52
C ALA A 3 14.11 15.64 -3.27
N VAL A 4 13.04 14.83 -3.32
CA VAL A 4 11.73 15.26 -3.84
C VAL A 4 10.95 15.94 -2.72
N SER A 5 10.49 17.15 -2.99
CA SER A 5 9.79 18.02 -2.02
C SER A 5 8.40 18.38 -2.49
N PHE A 6 7.47 18.41 -1.55
CA PHE A 6 6.14 18.95 -1.77
C PHE A 6 6.18 20.48 -1.84
N GLU A 7 5.64 21.06 -2.91
CA GLU A 7 5.61 22.51 -3.14
C GLU A 7 4.20 23.11 -3.11
N GLY A 8 3.20 22.26 -2.91
CA GLY A 8 1.79 22.61 -2.93
C GLY A 8 0.99 21.66 -3.82
N LYS A 9 -0.30 21.88 -3.87
CA LYS A 9 -1.21 21.04 -4.66
C LYS A 9 -0.75 20.92 -6.12
N HIS A 10 -0.62 19.68 -6.61
CA HIS A 10 -0.15 19.28 -7.93
C HIS A 10 1.27 19.80 -8.27
N LYS A 11 2.10 20.01 -7.24
CA LYS A 11 3.45 20.50 -7.45
C LYS A 11 4.47 19.80 -6.57
N MET A 12 5.37 19.05 -7.20
CA MET A 12 6.59 18.50 -6.61
C MET A 12 7.81 19.17 -7.24
N SER A 13 8.91 19.23 -6.51
CA SER A 13 10.20 19.69 -7.02
C SER A 13 11.32 18.74 -6.56
N VAL A 14 12.44 18.77 -7.27
CA VAL A 14 13.69 18.18 -6.79
C VAL A 14 14.58 19.31 -6.30
N ALA A 15 14.92 19.28 -5.02
CA ALA A 15 15.68 20.34 -4.37
C ALA A 15 16.85 19.80 -3.54
N ASN A 16 17.79 20.69 -3.20
CA ASN A 16 18.87 20.36 -2.28
C ASN A 16 18.42 20.58 -0.84
N HIS A 17 18.57 19.55 -0.02
CA HIS A 17 18.28 19.54 1.40
C HIS A 17 19.54 19.25 2.21
N PRO A 18 19.60 19.62 3.50
CA PRO A 18 20.65 19.19 4.40
C PRO A 18 20.71 17.65 4.47
N THR A 19 21.90 17.08 4.43
CA THR A 19 22.09 15.65 4.68
C THR A 19 21.78 15.35 6.15
N PRO A 20 20.98 14.32 6.45
CA PRO A 20 20.63 13.98 7.83
C PRO A 20 21.88 13.57 8.63
N LYS A 21 21.82 13.80 9.95
CA LYS A 21 22.85 13.40 10.92
C LYS A 21 22.22 12.50 11.97
N LEU A 22 23.00 11.62 12.58
CA LEU A 22 22.56 10.85 13.74
C LEU A 22 22.07 11.79 14.85
N LYS A 23 20.92 11.49 15.43
CA LYS A 23 20.31 12.24 16.54
C LYS A 23 20.34 11.44 17.85
N SER A 24 20.47 10.11 17.76
CA SER A 24 20.48 9.19 18.88
C SER A 24 21.54 8.11 18.66
N PRO A 25 22.11 7.52 19.73
CA PRO A 25 23.00 6.35 19.63
C PRO A 25 22.37 5.13 18.94
N THR A 26 21.04 5.04 18.87
CA THR A 26 20.29 3.94 18.24
C THR A 26 19.93 4.18 16.78
N ASP A 27 20.32 5.34 16.23
CA ASP A 27 19.99 5.72 14.86
C ASP A 27 20.98 5.16 13.84
N ALA A 28 20.56 5.13 12.57
CA ALA A 28 21.45 4.96 11.43
C ALA A 28 21.18 6.02 10.35
N ILE A 29 22.16 6.24 9.48
CA ILE A 29 21.97 6.95 8.20
C ILE A 29 21.98 5.90 7.10
N LEU A 30 20.90 5.89 6.33
CA LEU A 30 20.74 5.06 5.14
C LEU A 30 21.06 5.90 3.89
N ARG A 31 21.93 5.40 3.02
CA ARG A 31 22.07 5.88 1.65
C ARG A 31 21.06 5.11 0.79
N VAL A 32 20.11 5.83 0.24
CA VAL A 32 19.00 5.24 -0.54
C VAL A 32 19.53 4.76 -1.89
N THR A 33 19.15 3.54 -2.29
CA THR A 33 19.43 2.97 -3.62
C THR A 33 18.19 2.96 -4.49
N THR A 34 17.04 2.72 -3.87
CA THR A 34 15.75 2.72 -4.55
C THR A 34 14.65 3.19 -3.59
N THR A 35 13.75 4.02 -4.08
CA THR A 35 12.52 4.43 -3.39
C THR A 35 11.33 4.34 -4.34
N GLY A 36 10.10 4.39 -3.80
CA GLY A 36 8.89 4.27 -4.58
C GLY A 36 8.00 5.51 -4.52
N ILE A 37 7.10 5.64 -5.51
CA ILE A 37 5.94 6.53 -5.42
C ILE A 37 4.72 5.64 -5.15
N CYS A 38 4.04 5.92 -4.03
CA CYS A 38 2.84 5.21 -3.60
C CYS A 38 1.56 5.96 -4.01
N GLY A 39 0.45 5.24 -4.09
CA GLY A 39 -0.88 5.86 -4.28
C GLY A 39 -1.24 6.83 -3.16
N SER A 40 -0.78 6.59 -1.93
CA SER A 40 -1.01 7.49 -0.79
C SER A 40 -0.22 8.81 -0.87
N ASP A 41 0.91 8.85 -1.59
CA ASP A 41 1.63 10.11 -1.88
C ASP A 41 0.75 11.05 -2.74
N LEU A 42 -0.17 10.50 -3.55
CA LEU A 42 -1.07 11.29 -4.38
C LEU A 42 -2.12 12.04 -3.55
N HIS A 43 -2.51 11.56 -2.38
CA HIS A 43 -3.39 12.31 -1.48
C HIS A 43 -2.75 13.64 -1.04
N THR A 44 -1.44 13.61 -0.77
CA THR A 44 -0.66 14.83 -0.50
C THR A 44 -0.51 15.69 -1.76
N TYR A 45 -0.21 15.07 -2.89
CA TYR A 45 -0.08 15.75 -4.19
C TYR A 45 -1.37 16.48 -4.57
N ASP A 46 -2.54 15.89 -4.33
CA ASP A 46 -3.87 16.46 -4.55
C ASP A 46 -4.27 17.52 -3.50
N GLY A 47 -3.46 17.72 -2.46
CA GLY A 47 -3.77 18.64 -1.37
C GLY A 47 -4.91 18.16 -0.46
N ARG A 48 -5.22 16.84 -0.47
CA ARG A 48 -6.23 16.21 0.42
C ARG A 48 -5.66 15.96 1.80
N THR A 49 -4.36 15.75 1.91
CA THR A 49 -3.63 15.62 3.17
C THR A 49 -2.74 16.85 3.32
N PRO A 50 -2.90 17.66 4.38
CA PRO A 50 -2.11 18.88 4.56
C PRO A 50 -0.66 18.52 4.88
N LEU A 51 0.27 18.99 4.06
CA LEU A 51 1.70 18.86 4.26
C LEU A 51 2.37 20.24 4.07
N GLU A 52 3.36 20.54 4.88
CA GLU A 52 4.10 21.79 4.77
C GLU A 52 4.94 21.82 3.48
N LYS A 53 4.94 22.99 2.83
CA LYS A 53 5.78 23.24 1.67
C LYS A 53 7.26 23.02 2.01
N GLY A 54 7.99 22.36 1.11
CA GLY A 54 9.41 22.03 1.30
C GLY A 54 9.64 20.71 2.07
N THR A 55 8.59 20.02 2.53
CA THR A 55 8.76 18.70 3.15
C THR A 55 9.21 17.66 2.13
N VAL A 56 10.24 16.90 2.48
CA VAL A 56 10.70 15.74 1.70
C VAL A 56 9.67 14.62 1.81
N VAL A 57 9.19 14.10 0.69
CA VAL A 57 8.14 13.08 0.61
C VAL A 57 8.69 11.66 0.41
N GLY A 58 7.78 10.69 0.42
CA GLY A 58 8.06 9.27 0.13
C GLY A 58 8.33 8.43 1.37
N HIS A 59 7.73 7.25 1.41
CA HIS A 59 7.79 6.34 2.56
C HIS A 59 8.20 4.91 2.18
N GLU A 60 8.45 4.64 0.92
CA GLU A 60 8.98 3.36 0.45
C GLU A 60 10.48 3.47 0.26
N ILE A 61 11.28 2.83 1.12
CA ILE A 61 12.71 3.16 1.25
C ILE A 61 13.55 1.88 1.35
N MET A 62 14.55 1.77 0.47
CA MET A 62 15.58 0.75 0.52
C MET A 62 16.95 1.33 0.22
N GLY A 63 18.00 0.79 0.81
CA GLY A 63 19.35 1.27 0.56
C GLY A 63 20.44 0.52 1.31
N VAL A 64 21.56 1.18 1.48
CA VAL A 64 22.75 0.67 2.18
C VAL A 64 23.05 1.56 3.38
N ILE A 65 23.34 0.95 4.51
CA ILE A 65 23.73 1.66 5.74
C ILE A 65 25.05 2.39 5.51
N GLU A 66 25.03 3.70 5.67
CA GLU A 66 26.20 4.57 5.53
C GLU A 66 26.89 4.84 6.86
N GLN A 67 26.10 5.01 7.92
CA GLN A 67 26.59 5.27 9.27
C GLN A 67 25.62 4.66 10.30
N VAL A 68 26.16 4.20 11.41
CA VAL A 68 25.38 3.72 12.56
C VAL A 68 25.79 4.46 13.83
N GLY A 69 24.85 4.63 14.76
CA GLY A 69 25.08 5.09 16.11
C GLY A 69 25.79 4.04 16.97
N GLU A 70 26.41 4.45 18.07
CA GLU A 70 27.24 3.59 18.91
C GLU A 70 26.47 2.47 19.64
N ALA A 71 25.15 2.61 19.79
CA ALA A 71 24.31 1.61 20.44
C ALA A 71 23.67 0.62 19.46
N VAL A 72 23.87 0.80 18.15
CA VAL A 72 23.36 -0.12 17.12
C VAL A 72 24.20 -1.40 17.12
N GLN A 73 23.54 -2.58 17.13
CA GLN A 73 24.19 -3.89 17.30
C GLN A 73 23.97 -4.85 16.14
N SER A 74 22.77 -4.87 15.54
CA SER A 74 22.38 -5.90 14.56
C SER A 74 22.72 -5.54 13.11
N ILE A 75 22.92 -4.26 12.82
CA ILE A 75 23.28 -3.75 11.50
C ILE A 75 24.60 -2.97 11.55
N LYS A 76 25.27 -2.86 10.41
CA LYS A 76 26.54 -2.14 10.27
C LYS A 76 26.64 -1.43 8.93
N LYS A 77 27.59 -0.49 8.81
CA LYS A 77 27.92 0.15 7.54
C LYS A 77 28.13 -0.89 6.43
N GLY A 78 27.49 -0.68 5.29
CA GLY A 78 27.51 -1.56 4.12
C GLY A 78 26.41 -2.60 4.08
N ASP A 79 25.65 -2.82 5.15
CA ASP A 79 24.48 -3.70 5.13
C ASP A 79 23.38 -3.12 4.23
N ARG A 80 22.83 -3.95 3.33
CA ARG A 80 21.64 -3.61 2.53
C ARG A 80 20.41 -3.86 3.36
N VAL A 81 19.51 -2.87 3.41
CA VAL A 81 18.29 -2.94 4.23
C VAL A 81 17.10 -2.32 3.51
N VAL A 82 15.89 -2.79 3.83
CA VAL A 82 14.63 -2.11 3.52
C VAL A 82 13.98 -1.63 4.81
N LEU A 83 13.37 -0.46 4.77
CA LEU A 83 12.67 0.14 5.91
C LEU A 83 11.16 -0.07 5.76
N PRO A 84 10.42 -0.42 6.83
CA PRO A 84 8.98 -0.32 6.83
C PRO A 84 8.58 1.16 6.70
N PHE A 85 7.46 1.44 6.03
CA PHE A 85 6.99 2.83 5.93
C PHE A 85 6.66 3.43 7.30
N ASN A 86 6.13 2.61 8.21
CA ASN A 86 5.89 2.99 9.59
C ASN A 86 7.16 2.90 10.43
N ILE A 87 7.30 3.87 11.33
CA ILE A 87 8.43 3.99 12.24
C ILE A 87 8.01 3.53 13.63
N SER A 88 8.75 2.60 14.22
CA SER A 88 8.38 1.98 15.48
C SER A 88 9.57 1.92 16.46
N CYS A 89 9.29 1.98 17.74
CA CYS A 89 10.33 1.90 18.76
C CYS A 89 10.72 0.45 19.14
N GLY A 90 9.81 -0.52 18.93
CA GLY A 90 10.02 -1.93 19.28
C GLY A 90 9.68 -2.31 20.73
N PHE A 91 9.49 -1.36 21.64
CA PHE A 91 9.35 -1.64 23.09
C PHE A 91 8.12 -1.04 23.76
N CYS A 92 7.34 -0.15 23.12
CA CYS A 92 6.12 0.38 23.71
C CYS A 92 5.03 -0.69 23.77
N PHE A 93 3.95 -0.40 24.51
CA PHE A 93 2.84 -1.32 24.71
C PHE A 93 2.30 -1.92 23.39
N ASN A 94 2.09 -1.09 22.36
CA ASN A 94 1.59 -1.57 21.08
C ASN A 94 2.64 -2.38 20.30
N CYS A 95 3.89 -1.90 20.23
CA CYS A 95 4.97 -2.63 19.54
C CYS A 95 5.22 -4.00 20.17
N HIS A 96 5.19 -4.09 21.52
CA HIS A 96 5.38 -5.35 22.24
C HIS A 96 4.27 -6.38 21.95
N ARG A 97 3.08 -5.92 21.56
CA ARG A 97 1.94 -6.77 21.15
C ARG A 97 1.90 -7.04 19.64
N GLY A 98 2.89 -6.59 18.87
CA GLY A 98 2.96 -6.78 17.41
C GLY A 98 2.26 -5.68 16.59
N HIS A 99 1.68 -4.66 17.24
CA HIS A 99 1.04 -3.52 16.58
C HIS A 99 2.04 -2.40 16.33
N THR A 100 3.01 -2.68 15.46
CA THR A 100 4.08 -1.74 15.15
C THR A 100 3.60 -0.53 14.33
N GLU A 101 2.53 -0.68 13.58
CA GLU A 101 1.87 0.39 12.83
C GLU A 101 1.30 1.49 13.74
N ALA A 102 0.94 1.13 14.97
CA ALA A 102 0.34 2.01 15.97
C ALA A 102 1.30 2.31 17.14
N CYS A 103 2.59 2.51 16.83
CA CYS A 103 3.59 2.85 17.83
C CYS A 103 3.21 4.10 18.64
N LEU A 104 3.33 4.01 19.99
CA LEU A 104 2.90 5.07 20.91
C LEU A 104 4.00 6.07 21.25
N THR A 105 5.24 5.87 20.78
CA THR A 105 6.39 6.68 21.20
C THR A 105 7.04 7.47 20.08
N MET A 106 6.84 7.06 18.82
CA MET A 106 7.55 7.67 17.70
C MET A 106 6.88 8.93 17.16
N ASN A 107 5.60 9.13 17.45
CA ASN A 107 4.88 10.37 17.18
C ASN A 107 4.37 10.94 18.51
N PRO A 108 4.80 12.15 18.91
CA PRO A 108 4.39 12.74 20.19
C PRO A 108 2.91 13.16 20.23
N GLU A 109 2.25 13.33 19.08
CA GLU A 109 0.89 13.86 19.00
C GLU A 109 -0.17 12.76 18.90
N ALA A 110 0.16 11.61 18.34
CA ALA A 110 -0.81 10.54 18.12
C ALA A 110 -0.11 9.17 17.96
N PRO A 111 -0.80 8.04 18.13
CA PRO A 111 -0.30 6.76 17.60
C PRO A 111 -0.04 6.90 16.10
N HIS A 112 0.83 6.04 15.56
CA HIS A 112 1.31 6.03 14.18
C HIS A 112 2.43 7.04 13.90
N ALA A 113 3.51 6.56 13.32
CA ALA A 113 4.60 7.36 12.78
C ALA A 113 5.04 6.80 11.43
N ALA A 114 5.33 7.67 10.47
CA ALA A 114 5.79 7.28 9.14
C ALA A 114 6.74 8.32 8.54
N TYR A 115 7.50 7.89 7.53
CA TYR A 115 8.37 8.77 6.78
C TYR A 115 7.56 9.65 5.82
N GLY A 116 7.83 10.98 5.81
CA GLY A 116 7.31 11.91 4.81
C GLY A 116 5.79 12.02 4.73
N TYR A 117 5.08 11.76 5.83
CA TYR A 117 3.62 11.76 5.86
C TYR A 117 3.08 12.78 6.87
N ALA A 118 2.07 13.53 6.46
CA ALA A 118 1.46 14.55 7.32
C ALA A 118 0.79 13.91 8.55
N GLY A 119 0.98 14.53 9.73
CA GLY A 119 0.37 14.06 10.97
C GLY A 119 0.94 12.76 11.54
N MET A 120 1.98 12.18 10.89
CA MET A 120 2.60 10.93 11.31
C MET A 120 4.01 11.13 11.89
N GLY A 121 4.21 12.19 12.64
CA GLY A 121 5.46 12.52 13.34
C GLY A 121 6.43 13.36 12.51
N PRO A 122 7.57 13.78 13.10
CA PRO A 122 8.50 14.76 12.54
C PRO A 122 9.54 14.14 11.58
N TYR A 123 9.16 13.11 10.83
CA TYR A 123 10.09 12.35 9.98
C TYR A 123 9.98 12.79 8.53
N GLN A 124 11.13 13.17 7.95
CA GLN A 124 11.20 13.44 6.52
C GLN A 124 11.13 12.16 5.70
N GLY A 125 10.65 12.28 4.47
CA GLY A 125 10.52 11.16 3.55
C GLY A 125 11.84 10.65 2.97
N GLY A 126 11.73 9.56 2.26
CA GLY A 126 12.86 8.84 1.69
C GLY A 126 12.97 8.89 0.17
N GLN A 127 12.22 9.76 -0.52
CA GLN A 127 12.53 10.09 -1.90
C GLN A 127 13.71 11.10 -1.91
N ALA A 128 14.83 10.67 -1.34
CA ALA A 128 16.03 11.44 -1.07
C ALA A 128 17.28 10.54 -1.13
N GLU A 129 18.47 11.14 -1.32
CA GLU A 129 19.72 10.39 -1.35
C GLU A 129 20.07 9.75 0.00
N PHE A 130 19.64 10.36 1.12
CA PHE A 130 19.91 9.85 2.48
C PHE A 130 18.70 10.01 3.39
N VAL A 131 18.54 9.07 4.32
CA VAL A 131 17.46 9.05 5.32
C VAL A 131 18.04 8.73 6.70
N LEU A 132 17.54 9.44 7.72
CA LEU A 132 17.76 9.10 9.12
C LEU A 132 16.82 7.96 9.51
N VAL A 133 17.36 6.89 10.07
CA VAL A 133 16.60 5.73 10.55
C VAL A 133 16.65 5.68 12.06
N PRO A 134 15.59 6.05 12.78
CA PRO A 134 15.55 5.91 14.23
C PRO A 134 15.39 4.45 14.64
N TYR A 135 15.90 4.07 15.80
CA TYR A 135 15.87 2.67 16.28
C TYR A 135 16.24 1.66 15.20
N ALA A 136 17.41 1.85 14.62
CA ALA A 136 17.81 1.19 13.38
C ALA A 136 17.81 -0.34 13.47
N ASP A 137 18.20 -0.91 14.61
CA ASP A 137 18.15 -2.37 14.83
C ASP A 137 16.72 -2.93 14.73
N PHE A 138 15.72 -2.15 15.08
CA PHE A 138 14.32 -2.55 14.98
C PHE A 138 13.71 -2.26 13.61
N ASN A 139 13.97 -1.06 13.05
CA ASN A 139 13.33 -0.62 11.82
C ASN A 139 13.99 -1.12 10.53
N CYS A 140 15.23 -1.59 10.56
CA CYS A 140 15.88 -2.16 9.39
C CYS A 140 15.57 -3.64 9.23
N LEU A 141 15.14 -4.06 8.03
CA LEU A 141 15.18 -5.47 7.63
C LEU A 141 16.40 -5.69 6.75
N LYS A 142 17.34 -6.54 7.18
CA LYS A 142 18.50 -6.92 6.37
C LYS A 142 18.09 -7.75 5.16
N LEU A 143 18.72 -7.44 4.04
CA LEU A 143 18.49 -8.08 2.76
C LEU A 143 19.76 -8.79 2.28
N PRO A 144 19.64 -9.96 1.63
CA PRO A 144 20.77 -10.60 0.97
C PRO A 144 21.13 -9.87 -0.33
N GLY A 145 22.25 -10.28 -0.93
CA GLY A 145 22.72 -9.77 -2.22
C GLY A 145 23.30 -8.36 -2.13
N LYS A 146 23.22 -7.62 -3.22
CA LYS A 146 23.79 -6.27 -3.35
C LYS A 146 22.86 -5.36 -4.17
N PRO A 147 22.98 -4.03 -4.02
CA PRO A 147 22.21 -3.08 -4.83
C PRO A 147 22.35 -3.34 -6.33
N GLY A 148 21.24 -3.24 -7.06
CA GLY A 148 21.15 -3.44 -8.49
C GLY A 148 21.10 -4.90 -8.94
N ASP A 149 20.96 -5.85 -8.04
CA ASP A 149 20.73 -7.26 -8.37
C ASP A 149 19.28 -7.52 -8.82
N GLU A 150 18.99 -8.79 -9.15
CA GLU A 150 17.68 -9.25 -9.65
C GLU A 150 16.52 -9.06 -8.65
N TRP A 151 16.82 -8.90 -7.35
CA TRP A 151 15.84 -8.72 -6.29
C TRP A 151 15.57 -7.24 -5.95
N GLU A 152 16.29 -6.29 -6.56
CA GLU A 152 16.25 -4.87 -6.19
C GLU A 152 14.81 -4.31 -6.16
N ASP A 153 14.04 -4.59 -7.22
CA ASP A 153 12.68 -4.08 -7.33
C ASP A 153 11.71 -4.82 -6.40
N ASP A 154 11.88 -6.13 -6.25
CA ASP A 154 11.06 -6.94 -5.37
C ASP A 154 11.25 -6.55 -3.90
N PHE A 155 12.50 -6.34 -3.49
CA PHE A 155 12.83 -5.98 -2.11
C PHE A 155 12.37 -4.59 -1.72
N LEU A 156 12.35 -3.61 -2.64
CA LEU A 156 11.79 -2.31 -2.32
C LEU A 156 10.32 -2.42 -1.89
N LEU A 157 9.54 -3.26 -2.58
CA LEU A 157 8.10 -3.40 -2.30
C LEU A 157 7.80 -3.99 -0.92
N LEU A 158 8.82 -4.52 -0.21
CA LEU A 158 8.73 -4.95 1.19
C LEU A 158 8.62 -3.78 2.18
N SER A 159 8.89 -2.55 1.73
CA SER A 159 8.78 -1.36 2.56
C SER A 159 7.34 -0.99 2.90
N ASP A 160 6.40 -1.25 1.96
CA ASP A 160 4.99 -0.87 2.08
C ASP A 160 4.08 -1.83 1.30
N VAL A 161 3.97 -1.65 -0.02
CA VAL A 161 2.82 -2.13 -0.80
C VAL A 161 2.66 -3.65 -0.82
N PHE A 162 3.73 -4.45 -0.70
CA PHE A 162 3.60 -5.89 -0.64
C PHE A 162 3.11 -6.37 0.75
N PRO A 163 3.72 -5.96 1.88
CA PRO A 163 3.14 -6.20 3.21
C PRO A 163 1.73 -5.64 3.36
N THR A 164 1.43 -4.48 2.79
CA THR A 164 0.11 -3.83 2.84
C THR A 164 -0.93 -4.64 2.08
N GLY A 165 -0.62 -5.12 0.88
CA GLY A 165 -1.49 -6.03 0.13
C GLY A 165 -1.68 -7.38 0.83
N TYR A 166 -0.63 -7.91 1.46
CA TYR A 166 -0.73 -9.14 2.26
C TYR A 166 -1.61 -8.92 3.50
N HIS A 167 -1.46 -7.80 4.18
CA HIS A 167 -2.30 -7.42 5.32
C HIS A 167 -3.77 -7.24 4.93
N ALA A 168 -4.06 -6.69 3.76
CA ALA A 168 -5.43 -6.57 3.26
C ALA A 168 -6.11 -7.95 3.14
N ALA A 169 -5.38 -8.95 2.63
CA ALA A 169 -5.86 -10.32 2.58
C ALA A 169 -6.04 -10.96 3.97
N GLU A 170 -5.19 -10.61 4.95
CA GLU A 170 -5.35 -11.02 6.35
C GLU A 170 -6.60 -10.39 6.98
N LEU A 171 -6.81 -9.08 6.80
CA LEU A 171 -8.00 -8.36 7.31
C LEU A 171 -9.30 -8.95 6.76
N ALA A 172 -9.29 -9.39 5.49
CA ALA A 172 -10.42 -10.05 4.85
C ALA A 172 -10.51 -11.55 5.16
N CYS A 173 -9.66 -12.09 6.04
CA CYS A 173 -9.61 -13.51 6.40
C CYS A 173 -9.47 -14.44 5.18
N VAL A 174 -8.68 -14.05 4.18
CA VAL A 174 -8.42 -14.88 2.99
C VAL A 174 -7.65 -16.14 3.39
N ALA A 175 -8.14 -17.29 2.96
CA ALA A 175 -7.61 -18.62 3.24
C ALA A 175 -7.71 -19.52 2.00
N PRO A 176 -7.05 -20.68 1.98
CA PRO A 176 -7.14 -21.62 0.87
C PRO A 176 -8.58 -21.98 0.51
N GLY A 177 -8.89 -21.94 -0.79
CA GLY A 177 -10.22 -22.23 -1.32
C GLY A 177 -11.25 -21.11 -1.25
N LYS A 178 -10.94 -19.98 -0.58
CA LYS A 178 -11.84 -18.83 -0.51
C LYS A 178 -11.93 -18.07 -1.84
N THR A 179 -13.07 -17.44 -2.07
CA THR A 179 -13.31 -16.53 -3.19
C THR A 179 -13.19 -15.09 -2.72
N VAL A 180 -12.54 -14.23 -3.52
CA VAL A 180 -12.16 -12.87 -3.10
C VAL A 180 -12.54 -11.85 -4.16
N ALA A 181 -13.16 -10.74 -3.76
CA ALA A 181 -13.35 -9.55 -4.58
C ALA A 181 -12.54 -8.37 -4.03
N ILE A 182 -11.77 -7.71 -4.87
CA ILE A 182 -10.90 -6.59 -4.50
C ILE A 182 -11.31 -5.37 -5.31
N PHE A 183 -11.62 -4.28 -4.64
CA PHE A 183 -11.95 -3.02 -5.28
C PHE A 183 -10.72 -2.12 -5.31
N GLY A 184 -10.33 -1.74 -6.54
CA GLY A 184 -9.10 -1.00 -6.85
C GLY A 184 -7.96 -1.90 -7.32
N ALA A 185 -7.43 -1.62 -8.54
CA ALA A 185 -6.23 -2.24 -9.10
C ALA A 185 -5.02 -1.29 -9.09
N GLY A 186 -4.95 -0.41 -8.09
CA GLY A 186 -3.72 0.30 -7.75
C GLY A 186 -2.65 -0.65 -7.19
N PRO A 187 -1.44 -0.17 -6.87
CA PRO A 187 -0.35 -1.03 -6.38
C PRO A 187 -0.74 -1.93 -5.21
N VAL A 188 -1.46 -1.37 -4.21
CA VAL A 188 -1.95 -2.13 -3.04
C VAL A 188 -2.98 -3.18 -3.46
N GLY A 189 -3.96 -2.83 -4.32
CA GLY A 189 -4.99 -3.78 -4.78
C GLY A 189 -4.41 -4.91 -5.62
N LEU A 190 -3.46 -4.63 -6.51
CA LEU A 190 -2.74 -5.65 -7.27
C LEU A 190 -1.97 -6.60 -6.34
N LEU A 191 -1.30 -6.07 -5.30
CA LEU A 191 -0.58 -6.92 -4.36
C LEU A 191 -1.49 -7.60 -3.33
N ALA A 192 -2.69 -7.06 -3.05
CA ALA A 192 -3.72 -7.77 -2.31
C ALA A 192 -4.24 -8.98 -3.11
N ALA A 193 -4.44 -8.82 -4.42
CA ALA A 193 -4.80 -9.92 -5.31
C ALA A 193 -3.71 -10.97 -5.39
N TYR A 194 -2.46 -10.55 -5.60
CA TYR A 194 -1.31 -11.44 -5.62
C TYR A 194 -1.15 -12.20 -4.30
N SER A 195 -1.30 -11.51 -3.17
CA SER A 195 -1.25 -12.13 -1.84
C SER A 195 -2.40 -13.10 -1.59
N SER A 196 -3.61 -12.79 -2.07
CA SER A 196 -4.75 -13.69 -2.00
C SER A 196 -4.49 -15.00 -2.77
N LEU A 197 -3.89 -14.92 -3.95
CA LEU A 197 -3.46 -16.08 -4.72
C LEU A 197 -2.35 -16.87 -4.00
N LEU A 198 -1.35 -16.20 -3.42
CA LEU A 198 -0.30 -16.84 -2.61
C LEU A 198 -0.88 -17.57 -1.38
N LYS A 199 -1.96 -17.06 -0.79
CA LYS A 199 -2.69 -17.68 0.32
C LYS A 199 -3.61 -18.82 -0.13
N GLY A 200 -3.71 -19.10 -1.44
CA GLY A 200 -4.49 -20.22 -1.99
C GLY A 200 -5.96 -19.90 -2.24
N ALA A 201 -6.34 -18.63 -2.44
CA ALA A 201 -7.69 -18.29 -2.89
C ALA A 201 -8.02 -19.02 -4.21
N SER A 202 -9.25 -19.52 -4.35
CA SER A 202 -9.70 -20.26 -5.54
C SER A 202 -10.13 -19.32 -6.68
N GLU A 203 -10.69 -18.18 -6.33
CA GLU A 203 -11.15 -17.15 -7.26
C GLU A 203 -10.75 -15.78 -6.72
N VAL A 204 -10.14 -14.93 -7.56
CA VAL A 204 -9.79 -13.55 -7.21
C VAL A 204 -10.26 -12.62 -8.31
N TYR A 205 -11.18 -11.73 -7.98
CA TYR A 205 -11.74 -10.70 -8.85
C TYR A 205 -11.18 -9.34 -8.44
N VAL A 206 -10.73 -8.54 -9.39
CA VAL A 206 -10.20 -7.20 -9.11
C VAL A 206 -10.90 -6.15 -9.96
N VAL A 207 -11.51 -5.18 -9.30
CA VAL A 207 -12.33 -4.13 -9.90
C VAL A 207 -11.51 -2.85 -10.13
N ASP A 208 -11.47 -2.36 -11.34
CA ASP A 208 -10.92 -1.04 -11.71
C ASP A 208 -11.56 -0.60 -13.05
N SER A 209 -11.23 0.59 -13.56
CA SER A 209 -11.63 1.06 -14.88
C SER A 209 -10.45 1.41 -15.78
N ILE A 210 -9.23 1.35 -15.28
CA ILE A 210 -8.03 1.72 -16.03
C ILE A 210 -7.50 0.49 -16.79
N PRO A 211 -7.48 0.52 -18.14
CA PRO A 211 -7.17 -0.65 -18.95
C PRO A 211 -5.81 -1.28 -18.62
N GLU A 212 -4.78 -0.47 -18.43
CA GLU A 212 -3.42 -0.94 -18.12
C GLU A 212 -3.35 -1.63 -16.75
N ARG A 213 -4.16 -1.19 -15.79
CA ARG A 213 -4.28 -1.85 -14.47
C ARG A 213 -5.03 -3.18 -14.58
N LEU A 214 -6.11 -3.22 -15.36
CA LEU A 214 -6.87 -4.44 -15.62
C LEU A 214 -6.02 -5.50 -16.35
N GLU A 215 -5.10 -5.07 -17.22
CA GLU A 215 -4.14 -5.98 -17.83
C GLU A 215 -3.15 -6.55 -16.80
N LYS A 216 -2.65 -5.71 -15.88
CA LYS A 216 -1.83 -6.19 -14.74
C LYS A 216 -2.56 -7.20 -13.86
N VAL A 217 -3.87 -7.05 -13.68
CA VAL A 217 -4.69 -8.05 -12.96
C VAL A 217 -4.62 -9.42 -13.63
N LYS A 218 -4.69 -9.49 -14.98
CA LYS A 218 -4.54 -10.74 -15.72
C LYS A 218 -3.12 -11.31 -15.61
N GLU A 219 -2.09 -10.47 -15.72
CA GLU A 219 -0.69 -10.88 -15.62
C GLU A 219 -0.35 -11.54 -14.28
N ILE A 220 -0.99 -11.12 -13.18
CA ILE A 220 -0.81 -11.76 -11.87
C ILE A 220 -1.68 -13.00 -11.67
N GLY A 221 -2.59 -13.33 -12.59
CA GLY A 221 -3.43 -14.52 -12.55
C GLY A 221 -4.80 -14.30 -11.90
N ALA A 222 -5.25 -13.06 -11.70
CA ALA A 222 -6.58 -12.72 -11.20
C ALA A 222 -7.55 -12.35 -12.34
N THR A 223 -8.85 -12.29 -12.04
CA THR A 223 -9.88 -11.95 -13.01
C THR A 223 -10.20 -10.44 -12.93
N PRO A 224 -9.98 -9.68 -14.01
CA PRO A 224 -10.33 -8.26 -14.04
C PRO A 224 -11.84 -8.05 -14.17
N VAL A 225 -12.33 -6.99 -13.52
CA VAL A 225 -13.71 -6.53 -13.60
C VAL A 225 -13.69 -5.02 -13.89
N ASP A 226 -14.18 -4.63 -15.05
CA ASP A 226 -14.21 -3.24 -15.49
C ASP A 226 -15.54 -2.58 -15.08
N PHE A 227 -15.50 -1.73 -14.03
CA PHE A 227 -16.72 -1.07 -13.57
C PHE A 227 -17.23 0.03 -14.50
N SER A 228 -16.47 0.45 -15.51
CA SER A 228 -16.98 1.33 -16.55
C SER A 228 -18.01 0.65 -17.48
N GLN A 229 -18.06 -0.69 -17.42
CA GLN A 229 -18.98 -1.51 -18.22
C GLN A 229 -20.28 -1.87 -17.44
N GLY A 230 -20.48 -1.32 -16.24
CA GLY A 230 -21.66 -1.54 -15.41
C GLY A 230 -21.35 -1.90 -13.96
N ASP A 231 -22.38 -2.19 -13.16
CA ASP A 231 -22.22 -2.53 -11.72
C ASP A 231 -21.21 -3.68 -11.52
N PRO A 232 -20.10 -3.43 -10.84
CA PRO A 232 -19.05 -4.44 -10.67
C PRO A 232 -19.50 -5.64 -9.85
N VAL A 233 -20.44 -5.49 -8.93
CA VAL A 233 -20.98 -6.57 -8.13
C VAL A 233 -21.79 -7.53 -9.00
N GLU A 234 -22.65 -7.01 -9.86
CA GLU A 234 -23.43 -7.82 -10.81
C GLU A 234 -22.50 -8.53 -11.82
N GLN A 235 -21.42 -7.85 -12.26
CA GLN A 235 -20.42 -8.49 -13.12
C GLN A 235 -19.75 -9.68 -12.43
N ILE A 236 -19.36 -9.55 -11.14
CA ILE A 236 -18.78 -10.65 -10.36
C ILE A 236 -19.76 -11.82 -10.23
N PHE A 237 -21.02 -11.55 -9.90
CA PHE A 237 -22.04 -12.61 -9.82
C PHE A 237 -22.22 -13.33 -11.17
N ALA A 238 -22.25 -12.58 -12.28
CA ALA A 238 -22.36 -13.16 -13.63
C ALA A 238 -21.11 -13.98 -14.03
N LEU A 239 -19.90 -13.56 -13.63
CA LEU A 239 -18.66 -14.31 -13.87
C LEU A 239 -18.65 -15.63 -13.10
N ARG A 240 -19.03 -15.62 -11.83
CA ARG A 240 -19.09 -16.82 -11.00
C ARG A 240 -20.10 -17.84 -11.53
N LYS A 241 -21.26 -17.39 -12.01
CA LYS A 241 -22.27 -18.27 -12.65
C LYS A 241 -21.77 -18.97 -13.92
N LYS A 242 -20.71 -18.46 -14.58
CA LYS A 242 -20.13 -19.06 -15.79
C LYS A 242 -19.08 -20.14 -15.51
N ILE A 243 -18.65 -20.33 -14.28
CA ILE A 243 -17.61 -21.33 -13.95
C ILE A 243 -18.24 -22.73 -14.09
N LYS A 244 -17.76 -23.47 -15.11
CA LYS A 244 -18.25 -24.82 -15.38
C LYS A 244 -17.95 -25.76 -14.22
N GLY A 245 -18.94 -26.54 -13.79
CA GLY A 245 -18.81 -27.56 -12.75
C GLY A 245 -19.14 -27.08 -11.35
N ILE A 246 -19.05 -25.80 -11.03
CA ILE A 246 -19.45 -25.28 -9.71
C ILE A 246 -20.91 -25.59 -9.44
N GLN A 247 -21.81 -25.30 -10.38
CA GLN A 247 -23.27 -25.57 -10.24
C GLN A 247 -23.62 -27.05 -9.99
N GLN A 248 -22.81 -27.96 -10.52
CA GLN A 248 -23.02 -29.41 -10.34
C GLN A 248 -22.55 -29.92 -8.99
N ALA A 249 -21.70 -29.15 -8.30
CA ALA A 249 -21.13 -29.49 -7.00
C ALA A 249 -21.82 -28.75 -5.82
N HIS A 250 -22.85 -27.94 -6.12
CA HIS A 250 -23.54 -27.14 -5.10
C HIS A 250 -24.23 -28.01 -4.04
N ARG A 251 -24.03 -27.59 -2.79
CA ARG A 251 -24.84 -28.08 -1.67
C ARG A 251 -26.22 -27.43 -1.70
N PRO A 252 -27.25 -28.03 -1.05
CA PRO A 252 -28.54 -27.36 -0.93
C PRO A 252 -28.45 -25.94 -0.39
N GLY A 253 -28.99 -24.97 -1.12
CA GLY A 253 -28.95 -23.54 -0.76
C GLY A 253 -27.74 -22.77 -1.26
N GLU A 254 -26.70 -23.41 -1.78
CA GLU A 254 -25.49 -22.75 -2.29
C GLU A 254 -25.77 -21.92 -3.55
N GLU A 255 -26.84 -22.23 -4.28
CA GLU A 255 -27.35 -21.44 -5.38
C GLU A 255 -27.73 -20.00 -4.99
N LYS A 256 -27.96 -19.75 -3.69
CA LYS A 256 -28.24 -18.43 -3.12
C LYS A 256 -26.97 -17.67 -2.73
N ALA A 257 -25.80 -18.32 -2.71
CA ALA A 257 -24.52 -17.73 -2.36
C ALA A 257 -23.80 -17.22 -3.63
N GLU A 258 -24.42 -16.25 -4.32
CA GLU A 258 -23.90 -15.70 -5.57
C GLU A 258 -22.64 -14.84 -5.41
N GLY A 259 -22.40 -14.33 -4.19
CA GLY A 259 -21.29 -13.46 -3.84
C GLY A 259 -19.98 -14.22 -3.57
N VAL A 260 -19.00 -13.51 -2.99
CA VAL A 260 -17.69 -14.04 -2.60
C VAL A 260 -17.60 -14.25 -1.08
N ASP A 261 -16.61 -15.01 -0.63
CA ASP A 261 -16.33 -15.19 0.81
C ASP A 261 -15.67 -13.98 1.46
N CYS A 262 -14.84 -13.26 0.69
CA CYS A 262 -14.02 -12.17 1.18
C CYS A 262 -14.09 -10.99 0.22
N ALA A 263 -14.16 -9.75 0.76
CA ALA A 263 -14.00 -8.55 -0.05
C ALA A 263 -12.95 -7.62 0.54
N ILE A 264 -12.24 -6.91 -0.32
CA ILE A 264 -11.18 -5.97 0.06
C ILE A 264 -11.44 -4.62 -0.57
N ASP A 265 -11.47 -3.57 0.26
CA ASP A 265 -11.37 -2.18 -0.20
C ASP A 265 -9.90 -1.77 -0.26
N ALA A 266 -9.38 -1.54 -1.47
CA ALA A 266 -8.05 -1.02 -1.74
C ALA A 266 -8.09 0.35 -2.44
N VAL A 267 -9.18 1.10 -2.29
CA VAL A 267 -9.42 2.43 -2.85
C VAL A 267 -9.49 3.50 -1.76
N GLY A 268 -10.40 3.32 -0.79
CA GLY A 268 -10.63 4.30 0.26
C GLY A 268 -11.51 5.48 -0.18
N TYR A 269 -11.35 6.62 0.49
CA TYR A 269 -12.25 7.79 0.41
C TYR A 269 -12.31 8.48 -0.97
N GLN A 270 -11.37 8.24 -1.88
CA GLN A 270 -11.40 8.78 -3.25
C GLN A 270 -12.05 7.80 -4.26
N ALA A 271 -12.94 6.96 -3.80
CA ALA A 271 -13.69 6.04 -4.65
C ALA A 271 -14.55 6.79 -5.67
N ARG A 272 -14.81 6.13 -6.80
CA ARG A 272 -15.67 6.63 -7.89
C ARG A 272 -17.02 5.95 -7.81
N ASP A 273 -18.03 6.69 -8.24
CA ASP A 273 -19.40 6.18 -8.31
C ASP A 273 -19.52 5.10 -9.42
N ASN A 274 -20.29 4.04 -9.18
CA ASN A 274 -20.50 2.98 -10.17
C ASN A 274 -21.25 3.46 -11.41
N ASP A 275 -22.18 4.43 -11.22
CA ASP A 275 -23.03 4.94 -12.30
C ASP A 275 -22.41 6.14 -13.03
N ASP A 276 -21.44 6.81 -12.40
CA ASP A 276 -20.72 7.95 -12.94
C ASP A 276 -19.23 7.90 -12.52
N PRO A 277 -18.38 7.22 -13.29
CA PRO A 277 -16.95 7.06 -12.97
C PRO A 277 -16.16 8.37 -12.84
N ASP A 278 -16.68 9.49 -13.30
CA ASP A 278 -16.07 10.81 -13.15
C ASP A 278 -16.44 11.46 -11.81
N ARG A 279 -17.47 10.95 -11.15
CA ARG A 279 -17.94 11.45 -9.85
C ARG A 279 -17.26 10.71 -8.70
N GLU A 280 -16.64 11.46 -7.78
CA GLU A 280 -16.16 10.92 -6.51
C GLU A 280 -17.35 10.61 -5.58
N LYS A 281 -17.39 9.37 -5.06
CA LYS A 281 -18.33 8.91 -4.03
C LYS A 281 -17.58 8.06 -3.00
N ALA A 282 -17.17 8.69 -1.92
CA ALA A 282 -16.30 8.08 -0.89
C ALA A 282 -16.87 6.78 -0.27
N THR A 283 -18.18 6.57 -0.30
CA THR A 283 -18.86 5.38 0.24
C THR A 283 -19.05 4.25 -0.76
N GLN A 284 -18.78 4.48 -2.05
CA GLN A 284 -19.13 3.52 -3.09
C GLN A 284 -18.49 2.14 -2.87
N VAL A 285 -17.21 2.10 -2.50
CA VAL A 285 -16.55 0.82 -2.25
C VAL A 285 -17.03 0.18 -0.95
N LEU A 286 -17.34 0.96 0.09
CA LEU A 286 -17.95 0.45 1.33
C LEU A 286 -19.31 -0.22 1.07
N GLU A 287 -20.11 0.35 0.17
CA GLU A 287 -21.39 -0.24 -0.28
C GLU A 287 -21.14 -1.55 -1.07
N ASN A 288 -20.21 -1.52 -2.02
CA ASN A 288 -19.88 -2.66 -2.88
C ASN A 288 -19.35 -3.86 -2.09
N VAL A 289 -18.43 -3.65 -1.13
CA VAL A 289 -17.84 -4.76 -0.35
C VAL A 289 -18.89 -5.46 0.50
N VAL A 290 -19.84 -4.72 1.07
CA VAL A 290 -20.95 -5.32 1.83
C VAL A 290 -21.93 -6.04 0.89
N LYS A 291 -22.23 -5.47 -0.29
CA LYS A 291 -23.14 -6.06 -1.28
C LYS A 291 -22.60 -7.37 -1.84
N VAL A 292 -21.29 -7.44 -2.20
CA VAL A 292 -20.70 -8.56 -2.93
C VAL A 292 -20.41 -9.77 -2.03
N VAL A 293 -20.22 -9.57 -0.72
CA VAL A 293 -19.87 -10.65 0.22
C VAL A 293 -21.11 -11.46 0.60
N ASN A 294 -20.98 -12.79 0.59
CA ASN A 294 -22.00 -13.71 1.09
C ASN A 294 -22.21 -13.56 2.62
N ALA A 295 -23.35 -14.03 3.13
CA ALA A 295 -23.57 -14.11 4.57
C ALA A 295 -22.42 -14.87 5.25
N THR A 296 -22.04 -14.44 6.46
CA THR A 296 -20.92 -14.94 7.28
C THR A 296 -19.52 -14.71 6.68
N GLY A 297 -19.42 -13.90 5.62
CA GLY A 297 -18.12 -13.56 5.01
C GLY A 297 -17.37 -12.44 5.72
N SER A 298 -16.26 -12.03 5.14
CA SER A 298 -15.32 -11.08 5.76
C SER A 298 -14.93 -9.95 4.83
N VAL A 299 -14.74 -8.76 5.41
CA VAL A 299 -14.35 -7.52 4.70
C VAL A 299 -13.02 -7.01 5.26
N GLY A 300 -12.08 -6.69 4.38
CA GLY A 300 -10.82 -6.02 4.73
C GLY A 300 -10.80 -4.60 4.15
N ILE A 301 -10.62 -3.59 5.00
CA ILE A 301 -10.49 -2.19 4.58
C ILE A 301 -9.03 -1.78 4.74
N ILE A 302 -8.33 -1.64 3.61
CA ILE A 302 -6.94 -1.16 3.55
C ILE A 302 -6.84 0.18 2.81
N GLY A 303 -7.88 0.54 2.06
CA GLY A 303 -8.03 1.86 1.48
C GLY A 303 -8.04 2.94 2.57
N VAL A 304 -7.43 4.09 2.27
CA VAL A 304 -7.26 5.16 3.24
C VAL A 304 -8.56 5.91 3.46
N TYR A 305 -8.93 6.12 4.73
CA TYR A 305 -9.99 7.03 5.17
C TYR A 305 -9.38 8.00 6.18
N ILE A 306 -9.49 9.30 5.94
CA ILE A 306 -8.83 10.35 6.72
C ILE A 306 -9.82 11.31 7.38
N ALA A 307 -9.36 11.94 8.46
CA ALA A 307 -10.02 13.06 9.13
C ALA A 307 -8.94 14.05 9.61
N PRO A 308 -9.01 15.33 9.24
CA PRO A 308 -9.96 15.92 8.27
C PRO A 308 -9.58 15.67 6.81
N ASP A 309 -10.58 15.70 5.91
CA ASP A 309 -10.39 15.75 4.47
C ASP A 309 -10.83 17.12 3.91
N PRO A 310 -9.92 18.10 3.77
CA PRO A 310 -10.29 19.44 3.34
C PRO A 310 -10.82 19.52 1.90
N GLY A 311 -10.54 18.50 1.09
CA GLY A 311 -10.98 18.43 -0.31
C GLY A 311 -12.30 17.70 -0.52
N ALA A 312 -12.89 17.11 0.53
CA ALA A 312 -14.16 16.39 0.43
C ALA A 312 -15.32 17.33 0.02
N LYS A 313 -16.24 16.81 -0.77
CA LYS A 313 -17.43 17.57 -1.23
C LYS A 313 -18.52 17.66 -0.17
N GLY A 314 -18.59 16.73 0.80
CA GLY A 314 -19.61 16.68 1.85
C GLY A 314 -19.05 17.11 3.22
N GLU A 315 -19.86 17.77 4.04
CA GLU A 315 -19.46 18.24 5.37
C GLU A 315 -19.10 17.09 6.33
N ASP A 316 -19.78 15.95 6.25
CA ASP A 316 -19.48 14.78 7.06
C ASP A 316 -18.13 14.15 6.63
N ALA A 317 -17.89 14.00 5.34
CA ALA A 317 -16.63 13.48 4.79
C ALA A 317 -15.44 14.40 5.16
N LYS A 318 -15.62 15.72 5.18
CA LYS A 318 -14.60 16.67 5.71
C LYS A 318 -14.21 16.37 7.15
N LYS A 319 -15.15 15.87 7.96
CA LYS A 319 -14.93 15.47 9.35
C LYS A 319 -14.47 14.02 9.50
N GLY A 320 -14.29 13.27 8.40
CA GLY A 320 -13.95 11.85 8.43
C GLY A 320 -15.12 10.92 8.76
N VAL A 321 -16.37 11.38 8.58
CA VAL A 321 -17.59 10.60 8.80
C VAL A 321 -18.11 10.10 7.46
N TYR A 322 -18.18 8.79 7.29
CA TYR A 322 -18.63 8.14 6.07
C TYR A 322 -19.82 7.22 6.36
N PRO A 323 -20.98 7.38 5.68
CA PRO A 323 -22.08 6.43 5.78
C PRO A 323 -21.63 5.01 5.46
N PHE A 324 -22.13 4.05 6.24
CA PHE A 324 -21.83 2.63 6.05
C PHE A 324 -23.13 1.81 6.06
N PRO A 325 -23.33 0.81 5.19
CA PRO A 325 -24.53 0.00 5.11
C PRO A 325 -24.61 -1.01 6.28
N ILE A 326 -24.75 -0.48 7.49
CA ILE A 326 -24.69 -1.26 8.75
C ILE A 326 -25.82 -2.29 8.86
N ALA A 327 -27.00 -2.00 8.30
CA ALA A 327 -28.14 -2.93 8.34
C ALA A 327 -27.82 -4.22 7.55
N ASP A 328 -27.35 -4.09 6.32
CA ASP A 328 -26.96 -5.23 5.48
C ASP A 328 -25.75 -5.97 6.05
N PHE A 329 -24.80 -5.23 6.61
CA PHE A 329 -23.63 -5.80 7.27
C PHE A 329 -24.04 -6.67 8.48
N PHE A 330 -24.96 -6.20 9.30
CA PHE A 330 -25.51 -6.92 10.44
C PHE A 330 -26.33 -8.14 10.02
N ASP A 331 -27.22 -7.96 9.05
CA ASP A 331 -28.12 -9.04 8.59
C ASP A 331 -27.35 -10.21 7.99
N LYS A 332 -26.28 -9.91 7.22
CA LYS A 332 -25.38 -10.94 6.68
C LYS A 332 -24.41 -11.53 7.72
N GLY A 333 -24.33 -11.02 8.94
CA GLY A 333 -23.39 -11.46 9.97
C GLY A 333 -21.93 -11.36 9.53
N LEU A 334 -21.56 -10.24 8.87
CA LEU A 334 -20.21 -10.04 8.35
C LEU A 334 -19.21 -9.68 9.45
N THR A 335 -17.94 -9.98 9.19
CA THR A 335 -16.81 -9.47 9.98
C THR A 335 -16.04 -8.42 9.17
N MET A 336 -15.41 -7.46 9.85
CA MET A 336 -14.60 -6.43 9.19
C MET A 336 -13.32 -6.18 9.96
N GLY A 337 -12.19 -6.20 9.24
CA GLY A 337 -10.90 -5.74 9.71
C GLY A 337 -10.47 -4.47 8.96
N SER A 338 -9.79 -3.55 9.65
CA SER A 338 -9.31 -2.30 9.04
C SER A 338 -8.05 -1.80 9.72
N GLY A 339 -7.35 -0.87 9.08
CA GLY A 339 -6.21 -0.16 9.65
C GLY A 339 -4.96 -0.23 8.77
N GLN A 340 -3.92 0.45 9.21
CA GLN A 340 -2.63 0.44 8.52
C GLN A 340 -1.90 -0.90 8.70
N ALA A 341 -1.07 -1.26 7.71
CA ALA A 341 -0.33 -2.51 7.75
C ALA A 341 0.81 -2.47 8.79
N PRO A 342 0.90 -3.46 9.69
CA PRO A 342 2.07 -3.70 10.52
C PRO A 342 3.18 -4.35 9.67
N VAL A 343 3.87 -3.56 8.85
CA VAL A 343 4.85 -4.05 7.86
C VAL A 343 5.85 -5.02 8.48
N LYS A 344 6.34 -4.72 9.68
CA LYS A 344 7.28 -5.57 10.42
C LYS A 344 6.77 -7.00 10.69
N LYS A 345 5.46 -7.19 10.75
CA LYS A 345 4.83 -8.51 10.94
C LYS A 345 5.05 -9.43 9.74
N TYR A 346 5.19 -8.87 8.55
CA TYR A 346 5.15 -9.63 7.30
C TYR A 346 6.44 -9.58 6.49
N ASN A 347 7.22 -8.48 6.58
CA ASN A 347 8.28 -8.19 5.63
C ASN A 347 9.42 -9.23 5.64
N GLU A 348 9.71 -9.85 6.78
CA GLU A 348 10.69 -10.93 6.86
C GLU A 348 10.22 -12.20 6.12
N TYR A 349 9.02 -12.66 6.40
CA TYR A 349 8.41 -13.79 5.70
C TYR A 349 8.29 -13.53 4.19
N LEU A 350 7.86 -12.34 3.79
CA LEU A 350 7.71 -11.99 2.39
C LEU A 350 9.06 -11.86 1.68
N ARG A 351 10.12 -11.37 2.37
CA ARG A 351 11.51 -11.44 1.89
C ARG A 351 11.91 -12.87 1.55
N ASP A 352 11.61 -13.80 2.45
CA ASP A 352 12.00 -15.20 2.27
C ASP A 352 11.24 -15.86 1.10
N LEU A 353 9.99 -15.47 0.85
CA LEU A 353 9.26 -15.88 -0.37
C LEU A 353 9.92 -15.35 -1.65
N ILE A 354 10.41 -14.11 -1.64
CA ILE A 354 11.14 -13.52 -2.78
C ILE A 354 12.45 -14.30 -3.02
N VAL A 355 13.26 -14.46 -1.99
CA VAL A 355 14.56 -15.15 -2.08
C VAL A 355 14.43 -16.59 -2.56
N THR A 356 13.36 -17.28 -2.14
CA THR A 356 13.09 -18.66 -2.58
C THR A 356 12.36 -18.77 -3.92
N GLY A 357 12.13 -17.64 -4.61
CA GLY A 357 11.47 -17.59 -5.92
C GLY A 357 9.98 -17.88 -5.90
N LYS A 358 9.36 -17.92 -4.69
CA LYS A 358 7.90 -18.15 -4.54
C LYS A 358 7.09 -16.88 -4.74
N ALA A 359 7.69 -15.70 -4.57
CA ALA A 359 7.05 -14.44 -4.82
C ALA A 359 7.91 -13.53 -5.71
N LYS A 360 7.25 -12.81 -6.61
CA LYS A 360 7.83 -11.80 -7.49
C LYS A 360 6.89 -10.58 -7.56
N PRO A 361 6.82 -9.77 -6.50
CA PRO A 361 5.91 -8.62 -6.44
C PRO A 361 6.25 -7.54 -7.46
N SER A 362 7.49 -7.46 -7.96
CA SER A 362 7.92 -6.49 -8.98
C SER A 362 7.17 -6.59 -10.31
N LYS A 363 6.35 -7.62 -10.55
CA LYS A 363 5.46 -7.71 -11.72
C LYS A 363 4.52 -6.51 -11.86
N ILE A 364 4.19 -5.82 -10.74
CA ILE A 364 3.34 -4.64 -10.79
C ILE A 364 4.10 -3.36 -11.18
N VAL A 365 5.44 -3.37 -11.15
CA VAL A 365 6.27 -2.20 -11.46
C VAL A 365 6.12 -1.84 -12.93
N SER A 366 5.72 -0.59 -13.18
CA SER A 366 5.54 -0.06 -14.54
C SER A 366 6.72 0.79 -15.00
N HIS A 367 7.28 1.61 -14.12
CA HIS A 367 8.31 2.59 -14.48
C HIS A 367 9.47 2.60 -13.48
N ARG A 368 10.66 2.83 -14.01
CA ARG A 368 11.91 3.06 -13.27
C ARG A 368 12.51 4.34 -13.78
N ILE A 369 12.70 5.30 -12.90
CA ILE A 369 13.11 6.67 -13.24
C ILE A 369 14.29 7.12 -12.38
N GLU A 370 14.98 8.15 -12.81
CA GLU A 370 15.92 8.93 -11.98
C GLU A 370 15.14 9.95 -11.13
N ILE A 371 15.77 10.44 -10.05
CA ILE A 371 15.09 11.37 -9.13
C ILE A 371 14.61 12.65 -9.82
N ASP A 372 15.34 13.15 -10.80
CA ASP A 372 15.01 14.40 -11.51
C ASP A 372 13.69 14.29 -12.31
N ASP A 373 13.26 13.08 -12.66
CA ASP A 373 12.00 12.79 -13.35
C ASP A 373 10.81 12.65 -12.39
N ALA A 374 11.03 12.65 -11.07
CA ALA A 374 9.97 12.41 -10.09
C ALA A 374 8.77 13.38 -10.24
N PRO A 375 8.95 14.72 -10.43
CA PRO A 375 7.81 15.62 -10.60
C PRO A 375 6.93 15.26 -11.81
N TYR A 376 7.53 14.81 -12.89
CA TYR A 376 6.82 14.34 -14.08
C TYR A 376 6.08 13.03 -13.80
N ALA A 377 6.72 12.09 -13.12
CA ALA A 377 6.13 10.81 -12.75
C ALA A 377 4.93 10.98 -11.81
N TYR A 378 4.98 11.87 -10.81
CA TYR A 378 3.84 12.21 -9.97
C TYR A 378 2.64 12.66 -10.80
N LYS A 379 2.84 13.59 -11.76
CA LYS A 379 1.79 14.07 -12.65
C LYS A 379 1.18 12.94 -13.47
N LYS A 380 1.99 12.05 -14.07
CA LYS A 380 1.52 10.94 -14.89
C LYS A 380 0.77 9.89 -14.08
N PHE A 381 1.28 9.57 -12.90
CA PHE A 381 0.66 8.60 -12.00
C PHE A 381 -0.70 9.11 -11.48
N ASP A 382 -0.77 10.39 -11.10
CA ASP A 382 -2.01 11.05 -10.68
C ASP A 382 -3.07 11.03 -11.79
N GLN A 383 -2.68 11.42 -13.01
CA GLN A 383 -3.54 11.41 -14.19
C GLN A 383 -3.89 10.01 -14.69
N ARG A 384 -3.23 8.94 -14.18
CA ARG A 384 -3.45 7.53 -14.58
C ARG A 384 -3.25 7.29 -16.08
N ILE A 385 -2.25 7.93 -16.68
CA ILE A 385 -1.96 7.85 -18.12
C ILE A 385 -0.58 7.24 -18.36
N ASP A 386 -0.34 6.82 -19.61
CA ASP A 386 0.91 6.23 -20.09
C ASP A 386 1.33 4.98 -19.29
N GLY A 387 0.38 4.25 -18.71
CA GLY A 387 0.62 3.01 -17.96
C GLY A 387 1.30 3.20 -16.60
N TYR A 388 1.35 4.42 -16.06
CA TYR A 388 1.92 4.68 -14.74
C TYR A 388 1.08 4.02 -13.65
N THR A 389 1.53 2.85 -13.15
CA THR A 389 0.83 2.06 -12.10
C THR A 389 1.66 1.98 -10.84
N LYS A 390 2.95 1.62 -10.94
CA LYS A 390 3.92 1.62 -9.84
C LYS A 390 5.25 2.16 -10.34
N VAL A 391 5.72 3.22 -9.71
CA VAL A 391 6.95 3.92 -10.10
C VAL A 391 8.04 3.70 -9.07
N LEU A 392 9.24 3.32 -9.52
CA LEU A 392 10.44 3.25 -8.70
C LEU A 392 11.41 4.36 -9.11
N ILE A 393 11.96 5.06 -8.12
CA ILE A 393 13.02 6.05 -8.29
C ILE A 393 14.34 5.39 -7.95
N LYS A 394 15.28 5.36 -8.89
CA LYS A 394 16.61 4.77 -8.74
C LYS A 394 17.65 5.83 -8.45
N PHE A 395 18.52 5.54 -7.51
CA PHE A 395 19.70 6.34 -7.22
C PHE A 395 20.92 5.59 -7.74
N THR A 396 21.36 5.93 -8.95
CA THR A 396 22.58 5.37 -9.53
C THR A 396 23.81 5.93 -8.83
N GLU A 397 24.73 5.08 -8.37
CA GLU A 397 26.05 5.55 -7.95
C GLU A 397 26.70 6.28 -9.13
N LYS A 398 26.85 7.60 -9.03
CA LYS A 398 27.79 8.29 -9.91
C LYS A 398 29.15 7.67 -9.61
N ARG A 399 29.65 6.82 -10.52
CA ARG A 399 31.05 6.40 -10.46
C ARG A 399 31.86 7.66 -10.37
N ALA A 400 32.59 7.83 -9.25
CA ALA A 400 33.60 8.87 -9.14
C ALA A 400 34.53 8.70 -10.35
N ALA A 401 34.54 9.73 -11.22
CA ALA A 401 35.41 9.80 -12.36
C ALA A 401 36.87 10.04 -11.92
#